data_560f70b181bb7172cb53cbeffddf294d
#
_entry.id   560f70b181bb7172cb53cbeffddf294d
#
_cell.length_a   1.000
_cell.length_b   1.000
_cell.length_c   1.000
_cell.angle_alpha   90.00
_cell.angle_beta   90.00
_cell.angle_gamma   90.00
#
_symmetry.space_group_name_H-M   'P 1'
#
loop_
_entity.id
_entity.type
_entity.pdbx_description
1 polymer ?
#
loop_
_entity_poly.entity_id
_entity_poly.type
_entity_poly.pdbx_seq_one_letter_code
_entity_poly.pdbx_strand_id
1 'polypeptide(L)'
;MKFERYGIGIAKGMALTLKHLFRAPITIQYPEEKLAVSRRIRGNELVWFIDKCTGCASCAKSCPQGNIEIVTHKSEEDNRYIVDKFEVDTGRCMFCGLCVESCPYEAVAMGTSYERAQYQRKQLVLSKMDLMPSDTRQPSGYYRPKIEATLPKQSLLIFWKKGKEEGGQKLSFLPFSKRRGRSV
;
A
#
# COMPACT_ATOMS: atom_id res chain seq x y z
N MET A 1 -24.27 -7.54 -52.98
CA MET A 1 -22.98 -7.36 -52.30
C MET A 1 -22.60 -5.89 -52.40
N LYS A 2 -22.65 -5.11 -51.26
CA LYS A 2 -22.14 -3.74 -51.27
C LYS A 2 -20.61 -3.84 -51.22
N PHE A 3 -19.95 -3.50 -52.32
CA PHE A 3 -18.49 -3.33 -52.35
C PHE A 3 -18.13 -2.25 -51.32
N GLU A 4 -17.67 -2.64 -50.17
CA GLU A 4 -17.01 -1.71 -49.28
C GLU A 4 -15.77 -1.22 -50.00
N ARG A 5 -15.69 0.09 -50.22
CA ARG A 5 -14.55 0.72 -50.91
C ARG A 5 -13.28 0.32 -50.16
N TYR A 6 -12.43 -0.38 -50.85
CA TYR A 6 -11.15 -0.87 -50.33
C TYR A 6 -10.37 0.30 -49.69
N GLY A 7 -9.94 0.14 -48.44
CA GLY A 7 -9.18 1.16 -47.70
C GLY A 7 -9.97 2.08 -46.77
N ILE A 8 -11.31 2.21 -46.90
CA ILE A 8 -12.11 3.07 -46.00
C ILE A 8 -12.06 2.56 -44.53
N GLY A 9 -12.00 1.24 -44.33
CA GLY A 9 -11.86 0.65 -43.00
C GLY A 9 -10.55 1.07 -42.34
N ILE A 10 -9.45 1.09 -43.10
CA ILE A 10 -8.14 1.51 -42.62
C ILE A 10 -8.17 3.00 -42.24
N ALA A 11 -8.71 3.84 -43.15
CA ALA A 11 -8.83 5.29 -42.90
C ALA A 11 -9.66 5.59 -41.65
N LYS A 12 -10.78 4.88 -41.41
CA LYS A 12 -11.60 5.01 -40.20
C LYS A 12 -10.81 4.59 -38.94
N GLY A 13 -10.05 3.48 -39.02
CA GLY A 13 -9.19 3.05 -37.93
C GLY A 13 -8.12 4.09 -37.58
N MET A 14 -7.44 4.63 -38.60
CA MET A 14 -6.44 5.70 -38.41
C MET A 14 -7.05 6.96 -37.83
N ALA A 15 -8.23 7.37 -38.28
CA ALA A 15 -8.94 8.53 -37.72
C ALA A 15 -9.32 8.31 -36.25
N LEU A 16 -9.69 7.10 -35.87
CA LEU A 16 -9.99 6.76 -34.47
C LEU A 16 -8.74 6.84 -33.59
N THR A 17 -7.61 6.30 -34.04
CA THR A 17 -6.34 6.38 -33.28
C THR A 17 -5.84 7.81 -33.19
N LEU A 18 -5.96 8.59 -34.24
CA LEU A 18 -5.63 10.02 -34.24
C LEU A 18 -6.49 10.80 -33.22
N LYS A 19 -7.79 10.48 -33.12
CA LYS A 19 -8.67 11.06 -32.08
C LYS A 19 -8.17 10.75 -30.67
N HIS A 20 -7.58 9.57 -30.45
CA HIS A 20 -7.05 9.23 -29.14
C HIS A 20 -5.76 9.99 -28.77
N LEU A 21 -4.99 10.46 -29.75
CA LEU A 21 -3.81 11.31 -29.53
C LEU A 21 -4.15 12.62 -28.81
N PHE A 22 -5.33 13.17 -29.06
CA PHE A 22 -5.77 14.43 -28.42
C PHE A 22 -6.58 14.24 -27.13
N ARG A 23 -6.77 12.99 -26.68
CA ARG A 23 -7.44 12.70 -25.41
C ARG A 23 -6.46 12.80 -24.24
N ALA A 24 -6.97 13.25 -23.09
CA ALA A 24 -6.19 13.20 -21.86
C ALA A 24 -5.80 11.75 -21.53
N PRO A 25 -4.53 11.48 -21.16
CA PRO A 25 -4.08 10.15 -20.81
C PRO A 25 -4.82 9.64 -19.57
N ILE A 26 -5.11 8.33 -19.53
CA ILE A 26 -5.69 7.64 -18.37
C ILE A 26 -4.59 7.05 -17.49
N THR A 27 -3.44 6.79 -18.09
CA THR A 27 -2.26 6.28 -17.42
C THR A 27 -1.58 7.35 -16.59
N ILE A 28 -0.90 6.92 -15.53
CA ILE A 28 -0.04 7.77 -14.70
C ILE A 28 1.42 7.52 -15.06
N GLN A 29 2.25 8.51 -14.86
CA GLN A 29 3.69 8.41 -15.11
C GLN A 29 4.41 7.99 -13.83
N TYR A 30 4.35 6.69 -13.53
CA TYR A 30 5.12 6.13 -12.44
C TYR A 30 6.62 6.11 -12.82
N PRO A 31 7.58 6.47 -11.94
CA PRO A 31 7.41 6.74 -10.49
C PRO A 31 7.12 8.21 -10.11
N GLU A 32 7.11 9.16 -11.07
CA GLU A 32 6.91 10.58 -10.80
C GLU A 32 5.50 10.86 -10.27
N GLU A 33 4.51 10.13 -10.78
CA GLU A 33 3.13 10.17 -10.31
C GLU A 33 2.73 8.82 -9.72
N LYS A 34 2.10 8.83 -8.53
CA LYS A 34 1.62 7.62 -7.84
C LYS A 34 0.12 7.72 -7.60
N LEU A 35 -0.56 6.58 -7.71
CA LEU A 35 -1.96 6.48 -7.29
C LEU A 35 -2.04 6.40 -5.77
N ALA A 36 -3.04 7.06 -5.19
CA ALA A 36 -3.36 6.88 -3.79
C ALA A 36 -3.88 5.44 -3.57
N VAL A 37 -3.28 4.78 -2.61
CA VAL A 37 -3.67 3.41 -2.24
C VAL A 37 -4.98 3.38 -1.47
N SER A 38 -5.65 2.22 -1.47
CA SER A 38 -6.86 2.03 -0.68
C SER A 38 -6.58 2.22 0.81
N ARG A 39 -7.52 2.82 1.55
CA ARG A 39 -7.43 2.93 3.01
C ARG A 39 -7.31 1.58 3.72
N ARG A 40 -7.86 0.52 3.12
CA ARG A 40 -7.80 -0.86 3.61
C ARG A 40 -6.81 -1.72 2.83
N ILE A 41 -5.78 -1.11 2.25
CA ILE A 41 -4.78 -1.87 1.52
C ILE A 41 -4.05 -2.84 2.45
N ARG A 42 -3.81 -4.03 1.95
CA ARG A 42 -2.81 -4.93 2.50
C ARG A 42 -1.53 -4.73 1.68
N GLY A 43 -0.81 -3.66 2.00
CA GLY A 43 0.46 -3.36 1.34
C GLY A 43 1.51 -4.43 1.63
N ASN A 44 2.59 -4.48 0.87
CA ASN A 44 3.62 -5.50 1.05
C ASN A 44 4.63 -5.14 2.15
N GLU A 45 4.11 -4.59 3.24
CA GLU A 45 4.85 -4.39 4.49
C GLU A 45 3.92 -4.49 5.70
N LEU A 46 4.54 -4.73 6.85
CA LEU A 46 3.91 -4.71 8.15
C LEU A 46 4.42 -3.51 8.96
N VAL A 47 3.56 -2.94 9.77
CA VAL A 47 3.90 -1.90 10.74
C VAL A 47 3.74 -2.49 12.13
N TRP A 48 4.77 -2.34 12.96
CA TRP A 48 4.79 -2.86 14.31
C TRP A 48 4.89 -1.74 15.34
N PHE A 49 3.95 -1.73 16.27
CA PHE A 49 3.91 -0.77 17.39
C PHE A 49 4.50 -1.41 18.63
N ILE A 50 5.73 -1.04 18.96
CA ILE A 50 6.45 -1.59 20.10
C ILE A 50 5.72 -1.35 21.41
N ASP A 51 5.13 -0.16 21.60
CA ASP A 51 4.45 0.25 22.83
C ASP A 51 3.23 -0.60 23.15
N LYS A 52 2.65 -1.25 22.14
CA LYS A 52 1.45 -2.10 22.28
C LYS A 52 1.78 -3.58 22.34
N CYS A 53 3.00 -3.96 21.98
CA CYS A 53 3.38 -5.36 21.86
C CYS A 53 3.75 -5.95 23.22
N THR A 54 3.07 -7.03 23.60
CA THR A 54 3.33 -7.79 24.84
C THR A 54 4.19 -9.03 24.62
N GLY A 55 4.66 -9.27 23.37
CA GLY A 55 5.46 -10.45 23.07
C GLY A 55 4.71 -11.79 23.08
N CYS A 56 3.38 -11.80 23.03
CA CYS A 56 2.55 -13.01 23.16
C CYS A 56 2.68 -14.02 22.00
N ALA A 57 3.39 -13.68 20.94
CA ALA A 57 3.64 -14.50 19.76
C ALA A 57 2.39 -15.01 19.00
N SER A 58 1.18 -14.46 19.27
CA SER A 58 -0.05 -14.83 18.57
C SER A 58 0.06 -14.60 17.06
N CYS A 59 0.70 -13.51 16.64
CA CYS A 59 0.92 -13.20 15.23
C CYS A 59 1.85 -14.24 14.55
N ALA A 60 2.87 -14.73 15.25
CA ALA A 60 3.76 -15.75 14.73
C ALA A 60 3.04 -17.12 14.58
N LYS A 61 2.22 -17.48 15.59
CA LYS A 61 1.42 -18.71 15.57
C LYS A 61 0.35 -18.72 14.47
N SER A 62 -0.22 -17.55 14.18
CA SER A 62 -1.27 -17.38 13.14
C SER A 62 -0.68 -17.28 11.73
N CYS A 63 0.63 -17.18 11.59
CA CYS A 63 1.26 -17.06 10.28
C CYS A 63 1.34 -18.44 9.58
N PRO A 64 0.63 -18.65 8.45
CA PRO A 64 0.64 -19.96 7.78
C PRO A 64 2.00 -20.33 7.16
N GLN A 65 2.85 -19.33 6.91
CA GLN A 65 4.18 -19.49 6.32
C GLN A 65 5.30 -19.51 7.37
N GLY A 66 4.99 -19.25 8.65
CA GLY A 66 6.01 -19.16 9.69
C GLY A 66 7.06 -18.07 9.47
N ASN A 67 6.64 -16.92 8.91
CA ASN A 67 7.55 -15.84 8.49
C ASN A 67 7.92 -14.88 9.62
N ILE A 68 7.31 -15.02 10.80
CA ILE A 68 7.47 -14.11 11.92
C ILE A 68 8.26 -14.82 13.01
N GLU A 69 9.42 -14.29 13.33
CA GLU A 69 10.25 -14.77 14.42
C GLU A 69 10.20 -13.78 15.57
N ILE A 70 9.84 -14.26 16.75
CA ILE A 70 9.76 -13.47 17.97
C ILE A 70 10.57 -14.16 19.07
N VAL A 71 11.51 -13.42 19.64
CA VAL A 71 12.24 -13.84 20.85
C VAL A 71 11.92 -12.85 21.95
N THR A 72 11.53 -13.38 23.10
CA THR A 72 11.17 -12.57 24.27
C THR A 72 11.90 -13.10 25.50
N HIS A 73 12.30 -12.19 26.38
CA HIS A 73 12.72 -12.55 27.72
C HIS A 73 11.82 -11.88 28.76
N LYS A 74 11.85 -12.39 29.97
CA LYS A 74 11.10 -11.85 31.08
C LYS A 74 12.01 -10.88 31.84
N SER A 75 11.58 -9.64 32.00
CA SER A 75 12.27 -8.68 32.88
C SER A 75 12.12 -9.11 34.33
N GLU A 76 13.23 -9.11 35.08
CA GLU A 76 13.24 -9.44 36.51
C GLU A 76 12.62 -8.30 37.37
N GLU A 77 12.72 -7.05 36.88
CA GLU A 77 12.24 -5.87 37.63
C GLU A 77 10.72 -5.72 37.56
N ASP A 78 10.15 -5.74 36.35
CA ASP A 78 8.73 -5.43 36.10
C ASP A 78 7.85 -6.65 35.89
N ASN A 79 8.42 -7.85 35.85
CA ASN A 79 7.74 -9.10 35.54
C ASN A 79 7.02 -9.08 34.16
N ARG A 80 7.45 -8.20 33.24
CA ARG A 80 6.93 -8.04 31.89
C ARG A 80 7.79 -8.74 30.87
N TYR A 81 7.18 -9.18 29.76
CA TYR A 81 7.91 -9.70 28.63
C TYR A 81 8.45 -8.56 27.77
N ILE A 82 9.75 -8.57 27.51
CA ILE A 82 10.44 -7.66 26.61
C ILE A 82 10.71 -8.41 25.30
N VAL A 83 10.45 -7.75 24.18
CA VAL A 83 10.71 -8.30 22.84
C VAL A 83 12.14 -7.97 22.42
N ASP A 84 13.01 -8.95 22.44
CA ASP A 84 14.40 -8.80 21.99
C ASP A 84 14.51 -8.78 20.50
N LYS A 85 13.87 -9.77 19.87
CA LYS A 85 13.90 -9.99 18.44
C LYS A 85 12.48 -10.05 17.90
N PHE A 86 12.22 -9.24 16.89
CA PHE A 86 11.01 -9.31 16.09
C PHE A 86 11.43 -9.16 14.63
N GLU A 87 11.40 -10.25 13.91
CA GLU A 87 11.76 -10.28 12.50
C GLU A 87 10.64 -10.83 11.65
N VAL A 88 10.49 -10.28 10.46
CA VAL A 88 9.51 -10.72 9.47
C VAL A 88 10.18 -10.91 8.12
N ASP A 89 10.13 -12.11 7.58
CA ASP A 89 10.57 -12.40 6.22
C ASP A 89 9.47 -12.03 5.22
N THR A 90 9.55 -10.81 4.70
CA THR A 90 8.57 -10.30 3.72
C THR A 90 8.71 -10.97 2.35
N GLY A 91 9.86 -11.59 2.05
CA GLY A 91 10.08 -12.31 0.80
C GLY A 91 9.33 -13.63 0.69
N ARG A 92 8.81 -14.16 1.80
CA ARG A 92 7.95 -15.35 1.85
C ARG A 92 6.53 -15.00 2.27
N CYS A 93 6.30 -13.76 2.70
CA CYS A 93 5.02 -13.31 3.19
C CYS A 93 4.01 -13.19 2.05
N MET A 94 2.82 -13.80 2.20
CA MET A 94 1.73 -13.68 1.26
C MET A 94 0.77 -12.52 1.57
N PHE A 95 1.10 -11.69 2.54
CA PHE A 95 0.32 -10.51 2.97
C PHE A 95 -1.16 -10.81 3.23
N CYS A 96 -1.46 -11.96 3.80
CA CYS A 96 -2.84 -12.42 4.08
C CYS A 96 -3.54 -11.60 5.18
N GLY A 97 -2.79 -10.98 6.11
CA GLY A 97 -3.31 -10.16 7.19
C GLY A 97 -3.70 -10.93 8.45
N LEU A 98 -3.58 -12.26 8.50
CA LEU A 98 -3.94 -13.07 9.68
C LEU A 98 -3.18 -12.65 10.95
N CYS A 99 -1.92 -12.26 10.82
CA CYS A 99 -1.12 -11.76 11.95
C CYS A 99 -1.68 -10.44 12.53
N VAL A 100 -2.30 -9.61 11.69
CA VAL A 100 -2.96 -8.37 12.11
C VAL A 100 -4.28 -8.68 12.81
N GLU A 101 -5.06 -9.60 12.28
CA GLU A 101 -6.35 -10.00 12.83
C GLU A 101 -6.20 -10.72 14.18
N SER A 102 -5.17 -11.57 14.29
CA SER A 102 -4.92 -12.35 15.51
C SER A 102 -4.29 -11.56 16.65
N CYS A 103 -3.85 -10.32 16.42
CA CYS A 103 -3.21 -9.51 17.45
C CYS A 103 -4.24 -8.83 18.37
N PRO A 104 -4.40 -9.27 19.65
CA PRO A 104 -5.40 -8.71 20.55
C PRO A 104 -5.05 -7.30 21.02
N TYR A 105 -3.77 -6.93 20.96
CA TYR A 105 -3.28 -5.63 21.43
C TYR A 105 -3.15 -4.59 20.32
N GLU A 106 -3.59 -4.90 19.11
CA GLU A 106 -3.45 -4.02 17.94
C GLU A 106 -2.00 -3.55 17.69
N ALA A 107 -1.02 -4.38 18.06
CA ALA A 107 0.39 -4.05 17.95
C ALA A 107 0.95 -4.25 16.52
N VAL A 108 0.22 -4.95 15.65
CA VAL A 108 0.60 -5.19 14.25
C VAL A 108 -0.47 -4.62 13.34
N ALA A 109 -0.07 -3.90 12.29
CA ALA A 109 -0.94 -3.40 11.25
C ALA A 109 -0.32 -3.69 9.87
N MET A 110 -1.14 -3.67 8.82
CA MET A 110 -0.62 -3.66 7.44
C MET A 110 -0.10 -2.26 7.13
N GLY A 111 0.93 -2.16 6.32
CA GLY A 111 1.43 -0.88 5.81
C GLY A 111 0.73 -0.44 4.53
N THR A 112 0.95 0.80 4.15
CA THR A 112 0.42 1.39 2.92
C THR A 112 1.39 1.34 1.74
N SER A 113 2.67 1.04 2.00
CA SER A 113 3.70 0.98 0.97
C SER A 113 3.59 -0.30 0.13
N TYR A 114 3.99 -0.19 -1.13
CA TYR A 114 4.09 -1.31 -2.07
C TYR A 114 5.46 -1.39 -2.77
N GLU A 115 6.34 -0.43 -2.53
CA GLU A 115 7.66 -0.34 -3.16
C GLU A 115 8.72 -1.01 -2.29
N ARG A 116 8.77 -2.35 -2.31
CA ARG A 116 9.70 -3.13 -1.49
C ARG A 116 10.59 -4.07 -2.31
N ALA A 117 10.79 -3.78 -3.59
CA ALA A 117 11.72 -4.53 -4.41
C ALA A 117 13.16 -4.35 -3.90
N GLN A 118 13.89 -5.44 -3.75
CA GLN A 118 15.28 -5.46 -3.28
C GLN A 118 16.12 -6.36 -4.17
N TYR A 119 17.40 -6.04 -4.32
CA TYR A 119 18.34 -6.86 -5.08
C TYR A 119 18.75 -8.14 -4.37
N GLN A 120 18.77 -8.12 -3.04
CA GLN A 120 19.21 -9.24 -2.23
C GLN A 120 18.08 -9.76 -1.34
N ARG A 121 17.93 -11.09 -1.30
CA ARG A 121 16.92 -11.76 -0.49
C ARG A 121 17.00 -11.40 1.00
N LYS A 122 18.21 -11.24 1.54
CA LYS A 122 18.43 -10.90 2.95
C LYS A 122 17.80 -9.57 3.36
N GLN A 123 17.69 -8.62 2.43
CA GLN A 123 17.10 -7.30 2.67
C GLN A 123 15.56 -7.34 2.79
N LEU A 124 14.95 -8.48 2.45
CA LEU A 124 13.52 -8.70 2.63
C LEU A 124 13.17 -9.22 4.03
N VAL A 125 14.17 -9.57 4.84
CA VAL A 125 13.97 -9.87 6.25
C VAL A 125 14.05 -8.57 7.03
N LEU A 126 12.93 -8.14 7.57
CA LEU A 126 12.80 -6.88 8.29
C LEU A 126 12.98 -7.10 9.78
N SER A 127 13.87 -6.33 10.38
CA SER A 127 14.08 -6.29 11.83
C SER A 127 13.02 -5.44 12.54
N LYS A 128 12.99 -5.49 13.87
CA LYS A 128 12.09 -4.68 14.69
C LYS A 128 12.19 -3.18 14.39
N MET A 129 13.37 -2.67 14.10
CA MET A 129 13.58 -1.25 13.77
C MET A 129 12.99 -0.89 12.40
N ASP A 130 13.11 -1.81 11.44
CA ASP A 130 12.57 -1.62 10.11
C ASP A 130 11.03 -1.72 10.06
N LEU A 131 10.40 -2.30 11.07
CA LEU A 131 8.95 -2.48 11.15
C LEU A 131 8.24 -1.36 11.90
N MET A 132 8.98 -0.47 12.56
CA MET A 132 8.38 0.66 13.28
C MET A 132 7.71 1.65 12.33
N PRO A 133 6.63 2.33 12.76
CA PRO A 133 6.00 3.37 11.97
C PRO A 133 6.99 4.51 11.70
N SER A 134 6.98 5.02 10.48
CA SER A 134 7.81 6.16 10.03
C SER A 134 7.03 6.96 9.00
N ASP A 135 7.56 8.11 8.58
CA ASP A 135 6.92 8.94 7.54
C ASP A 135 6.70 8.18 6.23
N THR A 136 7.61 7.26 5.91
CA THR A 136 7.53 6.39 4.72
C THR A 136 6.70 5.14 4.95
N ARG A 137 6.49 4.74 6.21
CA ARG A 137 5.79 3.52 6.60
C ARG A 137 4.60 3.85 7.47
N GLN A 138 3.49 4.12 6.82
CA GLN A 138 2.24 4.44 7.48
C GLN A 138 1.36 3.19 7.61
N PRO A 139 0.68 3.00 8.74
CA PRO A 139 -0.26 1.91 8.90
C PRO A 139 -1.50 2.11 8.01
N SER A 140 -2.02 1.03 7.44
CA SER A 140 -3.29 1.04 6.73
C SER A 140 -4.46 0.78 7.69
N GLY A 141 -5.67 1.13 7.26
CA GLY A 141 -6.89 0.87 8.02
C GLY A 141 -7.40 -0.58 7.92
N TYR A 142 -6.62 -1.50 7.32
CA TYR A 142 -7.01 -2.90 7.24
C TYR A 142 -7.20 -3.48 8.65
N TYR A 143 -8.40 -4.01 8.92
CA TYR A 143 -8.80 -4.56 10.22
C TYR A 143 -8.60 -3.61 11.42
N ARG A 144 -8.42 -2.31 11.16
CA ARG A 144 -8.18 -1.27 12.17
C ARG A 144 -9.09 -0.07 11.92
N PRO A 145 -10.36 -0.11 12.37
CA PRO A 145 -11.34 0.95 12.08
C PRO A 145 -10.92 2.33 12.61
N LYS A 146 -10.19 2.37 13.72
CA LYS A 146 -9.66 3.63 14.28
C LYS A 146 -8.67 4.29 13.33
N ILE A 147 -7.74 3.51 12.76
CA ILE A 147 -6.76 3.99 11.78
C ILE A 147 -7.46 4.35 10.47
N GLU A 148 -8.43 3.53 10.02
CA GLU A 148 -9.21 3.82 8.81
C GLU A 148 -9.93 5.17 8.89
N ALA A 149 -10.46 5.53 10.05
CA ALA A 149 -11.17 6.79 10.26
C ALA A 149 -10.26 8.03 10.13
N THR A 150 -8.97 7.90 10.44
CA THR A 150 -7.99 8.99 10.32
C THR A 150 -7.49 9.19 8.91
N LEU A 151 -7.63 8.18 8.03
CA LEU A 151 -7.15 8.25 6.66
C LEU A 151 -8.12 9.06 5.78
N PRO A 152 -7.60 9.78 4.76
CA PRO A 152 -8.44 10.59 3.88
C PRO A 152 -9.47 9.74 3.13
N LYS A 153 -10.65 10.32 2.84
CA LYS A 153 -11.69 9.66 2.04
C LYS A 153 -11.12 9.32 0.66
N GLN A 154 -11.31 8.07 0.25
CA GLN A 154 -10.83 7.57 -1.01
C GLN A 154 -11.83 7.81 -2.13
N SER A 155 -11.36 8.27 -3.29
CA SER A 155 -12.06 8.18 -4.56
C SER A 155 -11.47 7.05 -5.40
N LEU A 156 -12.26 6.47 -6.32
CA LEU A 156 -11.87 5.31 -7.14
C LEU A 156 -10.61 5.52 -7.98
N LEU A 157 -10.33 6.77 -8.38
CA LEU A 157 -9.11 7.15 -9.09
C LEU A 157 -8.66 8.52 -8.57
N ILE A 158 -7.55 8.54 -7.88
CA ILE A 158 -6.94 9.76 -7.36
C ILE A 158 -5.58 9.90 -8.02
N PHE A 159 -5.43 10.98 -8.79
CA PHE A 159 -4.14 11.34 -9.35
C PHE A 159 -3.43 12.30 -8.41
N TRP A 160 -2.22 11.97 -8.05
CA TRP A 160 -1.35 12.90 -7.36
C TRP A 160 -0.87 13.94 -8.37
N LYS A 161 -1.23 15.21 -8.21
CA LYS A 161 -0.51 16.31 -8.83
C LYS A 161 0.59 16.75 -7.87
N LYS A 162 1.83 16.77 -8.34
CA LYS A 162 2.93 17.46 -7.67
C LYS A 162 2.49 18.90 -7.42
N GLY A 163 2.02 19.19 -6.21
CA GLY A 163 1.84 20.56 -5.77
C GLY A 163 3.22 21.21 -5.69
N LYS A 164 3.36 22.46 -6.12
CA LYS A 164 4.54 23.26 -5.81
C LYS A 164 4.83 23.11 -4.33
N GLU A 165 6.08 22.80 -4.00
CA GLU A 165 6.59 22.67 -2.65
C GLU A 165 6.44 23.99 -1.90
N GLU A 166 5.31 24.17 -1.24
CA GLU A 166 5.16 25.09 -0.13
C GLU A 166 4.65 24.26 1.03
N GLY A 167 5.60 23.87 1.90
CA GLY A 167 5.43 23.37 3.25
C GLY A 167 4.18 22.54 3.54
N GLY A 168 4.24 21.22 3.27
CA GLY A 168 3.19 20.28 3.58
C GLY A 168 2.54 19.68 2.32
N GLN A 169 2.63 18.39 2.20
CA GLN A 169 2.04 17.61 1.11
C GLN A 169 0.53 17.82 1.05
N LYS A 170 0.07 18.79 0.27
CA LYS A 170 -1.36 18.91 -0.07
C LYS A 170 -1.68 17.87 -1.15
N LEU A 171 -2.24 16.75 -0.73
CA LEU A 171 -2.95 15.85 -1.62
C LEU A 171 -4.13 16.62 -2.26
N SER A 172 -3.98 17.05 -3.50
CA SER A 172 -5.11 17.61 -4.24
C SER A 172 -5.84 16.47 -4.97
N PHE A 173 -6.96 16.07 -4.43
CA PHE A 173 -7.82 15.04 -5.02
C PHE A 173 -8.70 15.67 -6.11
N LEU A 174 -8.47 15.30 -7.37
CA LEU A 174 -9.42 15.61 -8.44
C LEU A 174 -10.24 14.34 -8.73
N PRO A 175 -11.54 14.35 -8.51
CA PRO A 175 -12.39 13.20 -8.83
C PRO A 175 -12.42 12.98 -10.35
N PHE A 176 -12.34 11.73 -10.76
CA PHE A 176 -12.34 11.26 -12.15
C PHE A 176 -13.52 11.79 -12.98
N SER A 177 -14.66 12.10 -12.34
CA SER A 177 -15.85 12.62 -12.99
C SER A 177 -15.66 13.99 -13.68
N LYS A 178 -14.70 14.82 -13.20
CA LYS A 178 -14.42 16.12 -13.84
C LYS A 178 -13.62 16.05 -15.15
N ARG A 179 -13.04 14.89 -15.50
CA ARG A 179 -12.35 14.72 -16.79
C ARG A 179 -13.26 14.35 -17.95
N ARG A 180 -14.51 13.90 -17.70
CA ARG A 180 -15.49 13.58 -18.75
C ARG A 180 -16.27 14.76 -19.27
N GLY A 181 -16.09 15.95 -18.74
CA GLY A 181 -16.82 17.16 -19.13
C GLY A 181 -16.24 17.89 -20.34
N ARG A 182 -15.80 17.21 -21.39
CA ARG A 182 -15.81 17.74 -22.74
C ARG A 182 -16.82 16.92 -23.53
N SER A 183 -18.06 17.37 -23.44
CA SER A 183 -19.08 17.04 -24.43
C SER A 183 -18.54 17.26 -25.85
N VAL A 184 -18.78 16.29 -26.66
CA VAL A 184 -18.69 16.32 -28.11
C VAL A 184 -19.58 17.43 -28.63
#